data_89c25d9a03ac22fd189cf1a2e55a638e
#
_entry.id   89c25d9a03ac22fd189cf1a2e55a638e
#
_cell.length_a   1.000
_cell.length_b   1.000
_cell.length_c   1.000
_cell.angle_alpha   90.00
_cell.angle_beta   90.00
_cell.angle_gamma   90.00
#
_symmetry.space_group_name_H-M   'P 1'
#
loop_
_entity.id
_entity.type
_entity.pdbx_description
1 polymer ?
#
loop_
_entity_poly.entity_id
_entity_poly.type
_entity_poly.pdbx_seq_one_letter_code
_entity_poly.pdbx_strand_id
1 'polypeptide(L)'
;MKQVLIWTVIFFAVLMPGARINAQQEKQARDKFTLLTMPYNQRPLTLYKGQFQANAAYRFGVRTKSYDENGNMISLKEDGAASVVHTYLLEVKYGITDFIEIGADSYFLRNGIRSETSSTLSGSGTITANTLNEYRGFGDIALGAAIRVPIEYKSWDVSLKGGIVLPVAENEPSQPTHSITDYKNPYNYTVNYQFNYNNGTGVPQYFFCGAAKFTLSKLSLEARGSYRFPSKEGESIRWGWTLYGSTFSYYSNPYSYLPDRLLTINGSIHYQAAGWFDIFINNYYYKTSSGWTEYYDNKYANPESKLLTIEPGFELQISPSITIYQYAGFQLSGTSTDAPFYLLTTLSFNMFPFFK
;
A
#
# COMPACT_ATOMS: atom_id res chain seq x y z
N MET A 1 27.03 2.96 -1.31
CA MET A 1 25.99 3.54 -0.44
C MET A 1 26.34 4.91 0.13
N LYS A 2 27.48 5.11 0.84
CA LYS A 2 27.86 6.44 1.37
C LYS A 2 27.92 7.56 0.31
N GLN A 3 28.38 7.27 -0.91
CA GLN A 3 28.44 8.26 -2.00
C GLN A 3 27.07 8.71 -2.53
N VAL A 4 26.07 7.80 -2.59
CA VAL A 4 24.71 8.16 -3.05
C VAL A 4 24.05 9.10 -2.04
N LEU A 5 24.20 8.84 -0.74
CA LEU A 5 23.65 9.71 0.31
C LEU A 5 24.28 11.12 0.27
N ILE A 6 25.61 11.21 0.04
CA ILE A 6 26.33 12.47 -0.07
C ILE A 6 25.87 13.26 -1.31
N TRP A 7 25.68 12.61 -2.45
CA TRP A 7 25.18 13.26 -3.66
C TRP A 7 23.74 13.72 -3.54
N THR A 8 22.88 12.96 -2.84
CA THR A 8 21.50 13.38 -2.56
C THR A 8 21.48 14.62 -1.66
N VAL A 9 22.30 14.67 -0.60
CA VAL A 9 22.40 15.83 0.29
C VAL A 9 23.00 17.04 -0.44
N ILE A 10 24.02 16.84 -1.28
CA ILE A 10 24.64 17.91 -2.07
C ILE A 10 23.67 18.42 -3.15
N PHE A 11 22.91 17.54 -3.82
CA PHE A 11 21.91 17.94 -4.80
C PHE A 11 20.82 18.82 -4.16
N PHE A 12 20.37 18.48 -2.96
CA PHE A 12 19.43 19.31 -2.20
C PHE A 12 20.08 20.63 -1.70
N ALA A 13 21.37 20.64 -1.35
CA ALA A 13 22.05 21.84 -0.89
C ALA A 13 22.38 22.83 -2.04
N VAL A 14 22.58 22.33 -3.26
CA VAL A 14 22.88 23.15 -4.45
C VAL A 14 21.62 23.78 -5.07
N LEU A 15 20.45 23.19 -4.89
CA LEU A 15 19.17 23.77 -5.35
C LEU A 15 18.65 24.90 -4.43
N MET A 16 19.29 25.14 -3.28
CA MET A 16 18.85 26.16 -2.30
C MET A 16 19.41 27.59 -2.47
N PRO A 17 20.41 27.95 -3.29
CA PRO A 17 20.89 29.32 -3.31
C PRO A 17 20.22 30.21 -4.36
N GLY A 18 18.94 30.46 -4.20
CA GLY A 18 18.19 31.38 -5.08
C GLY A 18 16.84 31.81 -4.57
N ALA A 19 16.24 31.02 -3.71
CA ALA A 19 14.97 31.35 -3.08
C ALA A 19 15.22 32.36 -1.94
N ARG A 20 15.44 33.63 -2.27
CA ARG A 20 15.09 34.70 -1.34
C ARG A 20 13.58 34.62 -1.15
N ILE A 21 13.19 33.71 -0.26
CA ILE A 21 11.85 33.64 0.29
C ILE A 21 11.59 35.04 0.83
N ASN A 22 10.63 35.76 0.21
CA ASN A 22 10.07 36.96 0.80
C ASN A 22 9.28 36.53 2.05
N ALA A 23 10.02 36.14 3.09
CA ALA A 23 9.50 35.76 4.40
C ALA A 23 8.66 36.87 5.06
N GLN A 24 8.67 38.08 4.49
CA GLN A 24 7.81 39.18 4.91
C GLN A 24 6.37 39.10 4.40
N GLN A 25 6.09 38.43 3.27
CA GLN A 25 4.72 38.24 2.79
C GLN A 25 4.01 37.06 3.46
N GLU A 26 4.74 36.09 4.03
CA GLU A 26 4.14 35.01 4.81
C GLU A 26 3.96 35.33 6.29
N LYS A 27 4.46 36.46 6.76
CA LYS A 27 4.34 36.96 8.14
C LYS A 27 2.96 37.53 8.52
N GLN A 28 2.01 37.61 7.59
CA GLN A 28 0.61 37.68 8.02
C GLN A 28 0.31 36.35 8.68
N ALA A 29 0.24 36.37 10.02
CA ALA A 29 -0.15 35.24 10.84
C ALA A 29 -1.45 34.66 10.26
N ARG A 30 -1.34 33.67 9.36
CA ARG A 30 -2.50 32.94 8.86
C ARG A 30 -3.14 32.35 10.11
N ASP A 31 -4.35 32.74 10.36
CA ASP A 31 -5.11 32.19 11.44
C ASP A 31 -5.09 30.67 11.29
N LYS A 32 -4.62 29.97 12.33
CA LYS A 32 -4.53 28.49 12.34
C LYS A 32 -5.87 27.84 11.98
N PHE A 33 -6.96 28.48 12.38
CA PHE A 33 -8.30 28.06 12.01
C PHE A 33 -8.53 28.11 10.49
N THR A 34 -8.12 29.19 9.83
CA THR A 34 -8.21 29.32 8.37
C THR A 34 -7.43 28.25 7.64
N LEU A 35 -6.23 27.86 8.16
CA LEU A 35 -5.44 26.78 7.59
C LEU A 35 -6.13 25.41 7.71
N LEU A 36 -6.82 25.14 8.81
CA LEU A 36 -7.56 23.90 9.01
C LEU A 36 -8.83 23.81 8.16
N THR A 37 -9.46 24.95 7.85
CA THR A 37 -10.70 25.01 7.04
C THR A 37 -10.46 25.18 5.54
N MET A 38 -9.19 25.20 5.12
CA MET A 38 -8.81 25.42 3.74
C MET A 38 -9.34 24.29 2.84
N PRO A 39 -10.08 24.61 1.74
CA PRO A 39 -10.52 23.61 0.77
C PRO A 39 -9.34 22.87 0.12
N TYR A 40 -9.56 21.66 -0.39
CA TYR A 40 -8.51 20.84 -0.99
C TYR A 40 -7.68 21.58 -2.05
N ASN A 41 -8.35 22.33 -2.92
CA ASN A 41 -7.67 23.06 -3.99
C ASN A 41 -6.68 24.13 -3.48
N GLN A 42 -6.83 24.59 -2.24
CA GLN A 42 -5.97 25.60 -1.63
C GLN A 42 -4.94 24.98 -0.64
N ARG A 43 -5.13 23.72 -0.21
CA ARG A 43 -4.19 23.04 0.70
C ARG A 43 -2.87 22.76 -0.02
N PRO A 44 -1.72 23.00 0.60
CA PRO A 44 -0.44 22.58 0.05
C PRO A 44 -0.28 21.06 0.10
N LEU A 45 0.68 20.54 -0.67
CA LEU A 45 1.05 19.13 -0.69
C LEU A 45 1.79 18.68 0.59
N THR A 46 2.30 19.62 1.40
CA THR A 46 2.92 19.37 2.71
C THR A 46 2.18 20.15 3.80
N LEU A 47 2.30 19.70 5.04
CA LEU A 47 1.73 20.40 6.19
C LEU A 47 2.47 21.71 6.49
N TYR A 48 1.77 22.65 7.08
CA TYR A 48 2.37 23.87 7.63
C TYR A 48 3.12 23.60 8.92
N LYS A 49 4.05 24.48 9.27
CA LYS A 49 4.82 24.42 10.52
C LYS A 49 3.91 24.25 11.73
N GLY A 50 4.17 23.20 12.53
CA GLY A 50 3.41 22.87 13.73
C GLY A 50 2.04 22.25 13.45
N GLN A 51 1.67 22.00 12.21
CA GLN A 51 0.46 21.25 11.88
C GLN A 51 0.72 19.75 12.08
N PHE A 52 -0.22 19.08 12.71
CA PHE A 52 -0.27 17.62 12.86
C PHE A 52 -1.46 17.07 12.09
N GLN A 53 -1.27 15.95 11.41
CA GLN A 53 -2.33 15.21 10.75
C GLN A 53 -2.24 13.73 11.13
N ALA A 54 -3.38 13.14 11.45
CA ALA A 54 -3.54 11.71 11.61
C ALA A 54 -4.65 11.23 10.68
N ASN A 55 -4.36 10.21 9.89
CA ASN A 55 -5.30 9.57 8.97
C ASN A 55 -5.53 8.13 9.42
N ALA A 56 -6.79 7.74 9.58
CA ALA A 56 -7.20 6.37 9.75
C ALA A 56 -8.11 5.98 8.59
N ALA A 57 -7.70 4.97 7.83
CA ALA A 57 -8.48 4.52 6.68
C ALA A 57 -8.86 3.05 6.80
N TYR A 58 -10.04 2.73 6.30
CA TYR A 58 -10.53 1.37 6.16
C TYR A 58 -10.87 1.09 4.71
N ARG A 59 -10.25 0.05 4.15
CA ARG A 59 -10.55 -0.46 2.82
C ARG A 59 -11.21 -1.83 2.92
N PHE A 60 -12.41 -1.91 2.39
CA PHE A 60 -13.11 -3.16 2.15
C PHE A 60 -12.98 -3.53 0.68
N GLY A 61 -12.44 -4.70 0.40
CA GLY A 61 -12.25 -5.20 -0.96
C GLY A 61 -12.90 -6.55 -1.17
N VAL A 62 -13.50 -6.75 -2.35
CA VAL A 62 -14.04 -8.04 -2.79
C VAL A 62 -13.28 -8.48 -4.02
N ARG A 63 -12.56 -9.59 -3.90
CA ARG A 63 -11.76 -10.18 -4.96
C ARG A 63 -12.51 -11.37 -5.55
N THR A 64 -13.12 -11.19 -6.71
CA THR A 64 -13.81 -12.24 -7.47
C THR A 64 -13.22 -12.50 -8.84
N LYS A 65 -12.23 -11.69 -9.22
CA LYS A 65 -11.58 -11.71 -10.52
C LYS A 65 -10.09 -11.44 -10.37
N SER A 66 -9.30 -11.91 -11.32
CA SER A 66 -7.89 -11.57 -11.50
C SER A 66 -7.58 -11.39 -12.98
N TYR A 67 -6.42 -10.82 -13.27
CA TYR A 67 -5.87 -10.76 -14.63
C TYR A 67 -4.77 -11.80 -14.77
N ASP A 68 -4.80 -12.57 -15.87
CA ASP A 68 -3.72 -13.48 -16.24
C ASP A 68 -2.47 -12.71 -16.76
N GLU A 69 -1.44 -13.44 -17.16
CA GLU A 69 -0.21 -12.88 -17.73
C GLU A 69 -0.43 -12.15 -19.08
N ASN A 70 -1.50 -12.46 -19.79
CA ASN A 70 -1.89 -11.85 -21.06
C ASN A 70 -2.85 -10.66 -20.88
N GLY A 71 -3.26 -10.37 -19.64
CA GLY A 71 -4.22 -9.30 -19.34
C GLY A 71 -5.69 -9.70 -19.50
N ASN A 72 -5.99 -10.99 -19.67
CA ASN A 72 -7.38 -11.45 -19.70
C ASN A 72 -7.93 -11.56 -18.30
N MET A 73 -9.19 -11.16 -18.14
CA MET A 73 -9.89 -11.23 -16.87
C MET A 73 -10.45 -12.64 -16.66
N ILE A 74 -10.02 -13.29 -15.59
CA ILE A 74 -10.48 -14.63 -15.18
C ILE A 74 -11.34 -14.56 -13.91
N SER A 75 -12.31 -15.47 -13.79
CA SER A 75 -13.18 -15.57 -12.62
C SER A 75 -12.50 -16.40 -11.53
N LEU A 76 -12.43 -15.87 -10.32
CA LEU A 76 -11.93 -16.59 -9.13
C LEU A 76 -13.04 -17.33 -8.38
N LYS A 77 -14.30 -17.12 -8.76
CA LYS A 77 -15.45 -17.78 -8.09
C LYS A 77 -15.54 -19.25 -8.44
N GLU A 78 -15.23 -19.59 -9.70
CA GLU A 78 -15.28 -20.96 -10.18
C GLU A 78 -14.19 -21.82 -9.55
N ASP A 79 -13.06 -21.24 -9.23
CA ASP A 79 -11.94 -21.90 -8.56
C ASP A 79 -12.01 -21.88 -7.03
N GLY A 80 -13.10 -21.33 -6.46
CA GLY A 80 -13.23 -21.16 -5.01
C GLY A 80 -12.26 -20.15 -4.38
N ALA A 81 -11.50 -19.43 -5.20
CA ALA A 81 -10.45 -18.49 -4.77
C ALA A 81 -10.94 -17.05 -4.53
N ALA A 82 -12.26 -16.81 -4.62
CA ALA A 82 -12.83 -15.51 -4.29
C ALA A 82 -12.62 -15.19 -2.80
N SER A 83 -12.27 -13.95 -2.50
CA SER A 83 -11.97 -13.54 -1.12
C SER A 83 -12.43 -12.13 -0.80
N VAL A 84 -12.56 -11.86 0.50
CA VAL A 84 -12.83 -10.53 1.05
C VAL A 84 -11.57 -10.04 1.75
N VAL A 85 -11.16 -8.83 1.42
CA VAL A 85 -9.95 -8.20 1.95
C VAL A 85 -10.32 -7.00 2.80
N HIS A 86 -9.86 -6.99 4.05
CA HIS A 86 -9.99 -5.87 4.96
C HIS A 86 -8.60 -5.24 5.18
N THR A 87 -8.45 -3.97 4.91
CA THR A 87 -7.20 -3.24 5.17
C THR A 87 -7.50 -2.01 6.02
N TYR A 88 -6.80 -1.87 7.12
CA TYR A 88 -6.80 -0.69 7.98
C TYR A 88 -5.46 0.02 7.77
N LEU A 89 -5.49 1.29 7.45
CA LEU A 89 -4.29 2.11 7.23
C LEU A 89 -4.24 3.19 8.31
N LEU A 90 -3.05 3.43 8.82
CA LEU A 90 -2.77 4.50 9.77
C LEU A 90 -1.61 5.32 9.23
N GLU A 91 -1.78 6.63 9.19
CA GLU A 91 -0.74 7.57 8.80
C GLU A 91 -0.72 8.72 9.78
N VAL A 92 0.47 9.16 10.17
CA VAL A 92 0.68 10.37 10.97
C VAL A 92 1.71 11.25 10.30
N LYS A 93 1.49 12.55 10.32
CA LYS A 93 2.37 13.56 9.72
C LYS A 93 2.53 14.76 10.63
N TYR A 94 3.67 15.42 10.54
CA TYR A 94 3.96 16.64 11.26
C TYR A 94 4.77 17.62 10.42
N GLY A 95 4.29 18.85 10.33
CA GLY A 95 4.99 19.94 9.65
C GLY A 95 6.08 20.53 10.56
N ILE A 96 7.35 20.30 10.23
CA ILE A 96 8.51 20.85 10.93
C ILE A 96 8.67 22.33 10.58
N THR A 97 8.53 22.63 9.30
CA THR A 97 8.53 23.99 8.73
C THR A 97 7.37 24.11 7.74
N ASP A 98 7.15 25.28 7.15
CA ASP A 98 6.16 25.45 6.08
C ASP A 98 6.51 24.71 4.79
N PHE A 99 7.69 24.11 4.71
CA PHE A 99 8.20 23.40 3.54
C PHE A 99 8.63 21.96 3.83
N ILE A 100 8.76 21.58 5.10
CA ILE A 100 9.29 20.26 5.49
C ILE A 100 8.27 19.57 6.40
N GLU A 101 7.88 18.38 5.99
CA GLU A 101 6.99 17.48 6.69
C GLU A 101 7.71 16.16 6.96
N ILE A 102 7.47 15.54 8.10
CA ILE A 102 7.83 14.16 8.40
C ILE A 102 6.57 13.34 8.63
N GLY A 103 6.65 12.05 8.36
CA GLY A 103 5.50 11.19 8.57
C GLY A 103 5.89 9.72 8.73
N ALA A 104 4.94 8.98 9.27
CA ALA A 104 4.99 7.55 9.41
C ALA A 104 3.64 6.95 9.00
N ASP A 105 3.67 5.81 8.31
CA ASP A 105 2.48 5.06 7.96
C ASP A 105 2.70 3.55 8.14
N SER A 106 1.62 2.85 8.44
CA SER A 106 1.55 1.40 8.52
C SER A 106 0.14 0.93 8.21
N TYR A 107 -0.02 -0.37 8.02
CA TYR A 107 -1.32 -0.98 7.77
C TYR A 107 -1.50 -2.26 8.56
N PHE A 108 -2.77 -2.65 8.74
CA PHE A 108 -3.17 -3.96 9.19
C PHE A 108 -4.02 -4.59 8.10
N LEU A 109 -3.65 -5.80 7.68
CA LEU A 109 -4.35 -6.54 6.64
C LEU A 109 -5.00 -7.80 7.23
N ARG A 110 -6.21 -8.10 6.75
CA ARG A 110 -6.85 -9.40 6.92
C ARG A 110 -7.43 -9.85 5.59
N ASN A 111 -6.93 -10.97 5.09
CA ASN A 111 -7.38 -11.59 3.85
C ASN A 111 -7.34 -13.11 4.01
N GLY A 112 -8.37 -13.81 3.56
CA GLY A 112 -8.41 -15.28 3.53
C GLY A 112 -8.65 -15.78 2.11
N ILE A 113 -7.77 -16.63 1.62
CA ILE A 113 -7.87 -17.25 0.30
C ILE A 113 -8.07 -18.75 0.51
N ARG A 114 -9.15 -19.29 -0.05
CA ARG A 114 -9.41 -20.73 -0.06
C ARG A 114 -9.04 -21.32 -1.41
N SER A 115 -8.48 -22.51 -1.40
CA SER A 115 -8.28 -23.35 -2.58
C SER A 115 -8.60 -24.79 -2.25
N GLU A 116 -9.15 -25.52 -3.23
CA GLU A 116 -9.40 -26.94 -3.13
C GLU A 116 -8.55 -27.68 -4.15
N THR A 117 -7.88 -28.73 -3.73
CA THR A 117 -7.09 -29.59 -4.59
C THR A 117 -7.42 -31.04 -4.31
N SER A 118 -7.80 -31.79 -5.33
CA SER A 118 -8.06 -33.22 -5.21
C SER A 118 -6.92 -34.03 -5.84
N SER A 119 -6.41 -35.01 -5.12
CA SER A 119 -5.37 -35.92 -5.59
C SER A 119 -5.86 -37.36 -5.47
N THR A 120 -5.72 -38.14 -6.55
CA THR A 120 -6.01 -39.58 -6.53
C THR A 120 -4.78 -40.35 -6.09
N LEU A 121 -4.93 -41.17 -5.06
CA LEU A 121 -3.88 -42.08 -4.61
C LEU A 121 -3.84 -43.33 -5.51
N SER A 122 -2.63 -43.86 -5.76
CA SER A 122 -2.47 -45.15 -6.41
C SER A 122 -3.13 -46.25 -5.57
N GLY A 123 -4.23 -46.85 -6.06
CA GLY A 123 -4.98 -47.88 -5.34
C GLY A 123 -6.43 -47.54 -5.01
N SER A 124 -7.10 -46.70 -5.79
CA SER A 124 -8.51 -46.33 -5.68
C SER A 124 -8.95 -45.40 -4.54
N GLY A 125 -8.04 -44.67 -3.91
CA GLY A 125 -8.38 -43.66 -2.92
C GLY A 125 -8.28 -42.23 -3.44
N THR A 126 -9.04 -41.31 -2.88
CA THR A 126 -8.99 -39.88 -3.19
C THR A 126 -8.75 -39.06 -1.93
N ILE A 127 -7.75 -38.18 -1.97
CA ILE A 127 -7.55 -37.16 -0.96
C ILE A 127 -8.01 -35.83 -1.51
N THR A 128 -8.96 -35.21 -0.86
CA THR A 128 -9.34 -33.82 -1.14
C THR A 128 -8.67 -32.92 -0.12
N ALA A 129 -7.84 -32.01 -0.57
CA ALA A 129 -7.16 -31.01 0.26
C ALA A 129 -7.83 -29.65 0.12
N ASN A 130 -8.44 -29.14 1.18
CA ASN A 130 -8.94 -27.78 1.27
C ASN A 130 -7.87 -26.94 1.97
N THR A 131 -7.38 -25.93 1.30
CA THR A 131 -6.37 -25.04 1.85
C THR A 131 -6.95 -23.66 2.10
N LEU A 132 -6.81 -23.15 3.32
CA LEU A 132 -7.09 -21.77 3.68
C LEU A 132 -5.76 -21.06 3.93
N ASN A 133 -5.41 -20.14 3.07
CA ASN A 133 -4.29 -19.23 3.28
C ASN A 133 -4.83 -17.93 3.90
N GLU A 134 -4.59 -17.71 5.19
CA GLU A 134 -5.00 -16.51 5.90
C GLU A 134 -3.80 -15.57 6.05
N TYR A 135 -3.92 -14.37 5.50
CA TYR A 135 -2.98 -13.27 5.69
C TYR A 135 -3.56 -12.34 6.74
N ARG A 136 -2.91 -12.22 7.89
CA ARG A 136 -3.38 -11.40 9.00
C ARG A 136 -2.20 -10.81 9.76
N GLY A 137 -2.25 -9.52 10.02
CA GLY A 137 -1.25 -8.86 10.86
C GLY A 137 -0.98 -7.43 10.44
N PHE A 138 -0.13 -6.79 11.22
CA PHE A 138 0.43 -5.49 10.87
C PHE A 138 1.42 -5.66 9.72
N GLY A 139 1.47 -4.64 8.86
CA GLY A 139 2.51 -4.50 7.86
C GLY A 139 3.72 -3.76 8.42
N ASP A 140 4.70 -3.57 7.56
CA ASP A 140 5.89 -2.80 7.86
C ASP A 140 5.57 -1.32 8.08
N ILE A 141 6.47 -0.60 8.76
CA ILE A 141 6.33 0.83 9.03
C ILE A 141 7.14 1.61 8.01
N ALA A 142 6.48 2.51 7.26
CA ALA A 142 7.16 3.47 6.41
C ALA A 142 7.41 4.78 7.18
N LEU A 143 8.65 5.26 7.14
CA LEU A 143 9.08 6.54 7.70
C LEU A 143 9.59 7.41 6.56
N GLY A 144 9.14 8.66 6.50
CA GLY A 144 9.54 9.54 5.41
C GLY A 144 9.54 11.02 5.78
N ALA A 145 10.26 11.79 4.96
CA ALA A 145 10.23 13.22 4.98
C ALA A 145 9.85 13.76 3.60
N ALA A 146 9.03 14.79 3.57
CA ALA A 146 8.65 15.49 2.36
C ALA A 146 9.14 16.93 2.40
N ILE A 147 9.56 17.44 1.23
CA ILE A 147 9.99 18.81 1.03
C ILE A 147 9.10 19.42 -0.05
N ARG A 148 8.45 20.52 0.27
CA ARG A 148 7.75 21.36 -0.70
C ARG A 148 8.74 22.22 -1.43
N VAL A 149 8.69 22.18 -2.76
CA VAL A 149 9.54 23.02 -3.61
C VAL A 149 8.92 24.42 -3.69
N PRO A 150 9.64 25.48 -3.28
CA PRO A 150 9.14 26.85 -3.41
C PRO A 150 9.05 27.21 -4.90
N ILE A 151 7.83 27.40 -5.39
CA ILE A 151 7.56 27.83 -6.78
C ILE A 151 6.90 29.21 -6.74
N GLU A 152 7.31 30.11 -7.59
CA GLU A 152 6.76 31.47 -7.67
C GLU A 152 5.32 31.52 -8.19
N TYR A 153 4.92 30.53 -8.99
CA TYR A 153 3.58 30.46 -9.55
C TYR A 153 2.59 29.91 -8.50
N LYS A 154 1.69 30.76 -8.02
CA LYS A 154 0.68 30.43 -6.99
C LYS A 154 -0.24 29.26 -7.35
N SER A 155 -0.39 28.97 -8.64
CA SER A 155 -1.25 27.88 -9.14
C SER A 155 -0.56 26.50 -9.03
N TRP A 156 0.75 26.46 -8.81
CA TRP A 156 1.52 25.23 -8.75
C TRP A 156 2.02 24.96 -7.33
N ASP A 157 1.94 23.70 -6.94
CA ASP A 157 2.55 23.18 -5.74
C ASP A 157 3.28 21.88 -6.09
N VAL A 158 4.53 21.74 -5.67
CA VAL A 158 5.36 20.57 -5.96
C VAL A 158 6.01 20.11 -4.68
N SER A 159 6.03 18.81 -4.46
CA SER A 159 6.72 18.20 -3.33
C SER A 159 7.52 16.98 -3.75
N LEU A 160 8.62 16.73 -3.03
CA LEU A 160 9.43 15.53 -3.11
C LEU A 160 9.41 14.86 -1.74
N LYS A 161 9.21 13.56 -1.70
CA LYS A 161 9.22 12.74 -0.47
C LYS A 161 10.21 11.59 -0.65
N GLY A 162 10.94 11.28 0.40
CA GLY A 162 11.80 10.11 0.45
C GLY A 162 11.78 9.47 1.82
N GLY A 163 12.10 8.19 1.90
CA GLY A 163 12.07 7.50 3.17
C GLY A 163 12.47 6.04 3.11
N ILE A 164 12.21 5.35 4.21
CA ILE A 164 12.53 3.95 4.42
C ILE A 164 11.29 3.21 4.94
N VAL A 165 11.10 1.99 4.47
CA VAL A 165 10.14 1.04 5.03
C VAL A 165 10.94 0.08 5.92
N LEU A 166 10.63 0.05 7.20
CA LEU A 166 11.25 -0.79 8.20
C LEU A 166 10.49 -2.12 8.29
N PRO A 167 11.17 -3.26 8.18
CA PRO A 167 10.57 -4.59 8.27
C PRO A 167 10.31 -4.95 9.73
N VAL A 168 9.29 -4.35 10.32
CA VAL A 168 8.90 -4.61 11.73
C VAL A 168 7.88 -5.74 11.85
N ALA A 169 7.18 -6.05 10.77
CA ALA A 169 6.28 -7.18 10.71
C ALA A 169 7.05 -8.46 10.37
N GLU A 170 6.61 -9.57 10.96
CA GLU A 170 7.14 -10.88 10.59
C GLU A 170 6.80 -11.19 9.13
N ASN A 171 7.71 -11.85 8.42
CA ASN A 171 7.51 -12.32 7.05
C ASN A 171 7.45 -13.85 6.95
N GLU A 172 7.64 -14.56 8.07
CA GLU A 172 7.60 -16.01 8.11
C GLU A 172 6.18 -16.49 8.40
N PRO A 173 5.66 -17.44 7.62
CA PRO A 173 4.38 -18.06 7.91
C PRO A 173 4.49 -18.92 9.17
N SER A 174 3.47 -18.92 10.02
CA SER A 174 3.39 -19.85 11.13
C SER A 174 3.22 -21.28 10.63
N GLN A 175 3.61 -22.26 11.48
CA GLN A 175 3.38 -23.67 11.17
C GLN A 175 1.89 -23.91 10.86
N PRO A 176 1.57 -24.60 9.74
CA PRO A 176 0.18 -24.84 9.37
C PRO A 176 -0.52 -25.75 10.38
N THR A 177 -1.82 -25.56 10.52
CA THR A 177 -2.70 -26.48 11.24
C THR A 177 -3.50 -27.31 10.24
N HIS A 178 -3.94 -28.51 10.64
CA HIS A 178 -4.80 -29.34 9.82
C HIS A 178 -5.90 -30.01 10.64
N SER A 179 -6.99 -30.36 9.96
CA SER A 179 -8.03 -31.24 10.49
C SER A 179 -8.49 -32.21 9.39
N ILE A 180 -8.80 -33.43 9.79
CA ILE A 180 -9.32 -34.44 8.88
C ILE A 180 -10.84 -34.51 9.09
N THR A 181 -11.59 -34.42 7.99
CA THR A 181 -13.06 -34.52 7.96
C THR A 181 -13.48 -35.54 6.90
N ASP A 182 -14.70 -36.00 6.99
CA ASP A 182 -15.31 -36.95 6.04
C ASP A 182 -14.50 -38.22 5.78
N TYR A 183 -14.09 -38.87 6.88
CA TYR A 183 -13.39 -40.12 6.83
C TYR A 183 -14.37 -41.26 6.44
N LYS A 184 -14.50 -41.56 5.16
CA LYS A 184 -15.45 -42.57 4.64
C LYS A 184 -14.84 -43.97 4.54
N ASN A 185 -13.55 -44.05 4.31
CA ASN A 185 -12.74 -45.28 4.31
C ASN A 185 -11.26 -44.90 4.45
N PRO A 186 -10.33 -45.87 4.68
CA PRO A 186 -8.90 -45.56 4.89
C PRO A 186 -8.19 -44.89 3.72
N TYR A 187 -8.88 -44.70 2.59
CA TYR A 187 -8.29 -44.12 1.37
C TYR A 187 -9.04 -42.90 0.84
N ASN A 188 -10.21 -42.55 1.43
CA ASN A 188 -10.99 -41.38 1.00
C ASN A 188 -11.24 -40.48 2.22
N TYR A 189 -10.60 -39.32 2.25
CA TYR A 189 -10.78 -38.34 3.31
C TYR A 189 -10.52 -36.92 2.81
N THR A 190 -11.11 -35.96 3.51
CA THR A 190 -10.88 -34.54 3.27
C THR A 190 -9.96 -34.01 4.36
N VAL A 191 -8.89 -33.36 3.95
CA VAL A 191 -7.96 -32.67 4.85
C VAL A 191 -8.14 -31.17 4.66
N ASN A 192 -8.39 -30.47 5.75
CA ASN A 192 -8.45 -29.01 5.74
C ASN A 192 -7.15 -28.49 6.32
N TYR A 193 -6.42 -27.72 5.54
CA TYR A 193 -5.18 -27.03 5.94
C TYR A 193 -5.46 -25.57 6.17
N GLN A 194 -4.86 -25.01 7.20
CA GLN A 194 -4.84 -23.57 7.42
C GLN A 194 -3.40 -23.10 7.54
N PHE A 195 -3.00 -22.21 6.66
CA PHE A 195 -1.72 -21.50 6.68
C PHE A 195 -1.97 -20.06 7.09
N ASN A 196 -1.26 -19.59 8.10
CA ASN A 196 -1.31 -18.20 8.54
C ASN A 196 -0.03 -17.51 8.10
N TYR A 197 -0.19 -16.47 7.30
CA TYR A 197 0.91 -15.67 6.77
C TYR A 197 0.91 -14.29 7.42
N ASN A 198 2.09 -13.78 7.68
CA ASN A 198 2.31 -12.42 8.14
C ASN A 198 2.46 -11.45 6.96
N ASN A 199 2.40 -10.13 7.22
CA ASN A 199 2.39 -9.11 6.18
C ASN A 199 3.71 -8.34 6.07
N GLY A 200 4.78 -8.82 6.68
CA GLY A 200 6.10 -8.23 6.61
C GLY A 200 6.81 -8.50 5.30
N THR A 201 7.64 -7.57 4.86
CA THR A 201 8.53 -7.78 3.71
C THR A 201 9.86 -8.42 4.10
N GLY A 202 10.18 -8.49 5.40
CA GLY A 202 11.40 -9.07 5.95
C GLY A 202 12.68 -8.30 5.66
N VAL A 203 12.65 -7.33 4.76
CA VAL A 203 13.82 -6.52 4.40
C VAL A 203 13.49 -5.04 4.35
N PRO A 204 14.44 -4.15 4.75
CA PRO A 204 14.24 -2.72 4.59
C PRO A 204 14.09 -2.36 3.12
N GLN A 205 13.21 -1.40 2.84
CA GLN A 205 13.02 -0.86 1.49
C GLN A 205 13.19 0.65 1.52
N TYR A 206 13.68 1.23 0.43
CA TYR A 206 13.70 2.67 0.24
C TYR A 206 12.59 3.09 -0.71
N PHE A 207 12.07 4.29 -0.53
CA PHE A 207 11.12 4.87 -1.47
C PHE A 207 11.40 6.33 -1.76
N PHE A 208 11.03 6.76 -2.97
CA PHE A 208 10.99 8.15 -3.41
C PHE A 208 9.64 8.43 -4.03
N CYS A 209 9.13 9.64 -3.79
CA CYS A 209 7.86 10.09 -4.34
C CYS A 209 8.00 11.54 -4.78
N GLY A 210 7.46 11.87 -5.96
CA GLY A 210 7.25 13.23 -6.42
C GLY A 210 5.75 13.50 -6.56
N ALA A 211 5.31 14.68 -6.22
CA ALA A 211 3.94 15.13 -6.43
C ALA A 211 3.92 16.56 -6.97
N ALA A 212 2.99 16.81 -7.91
CA ALA A 212 2.72 18.13 -8.45
C ALA A 212 1.22 18.36 -8.46
N LYS A 213 0.80 19.54 -8.01
CA LYS A 213 -0.60 19.97 -7.99
C LYS A 213 -0.72 21.30 -8.71
N PHE A 214 -1.67 21.38 -9.63
CA PHE A 214 -2.06 22.60 -10.32
C PHE A 214 -3.48 22.97 -9.92
N THR A 215 -3.68 24.23 -9.55
CA THR A 215 -4.99 24.73 -9.10
C THR A 215 -5.46 25.85 -9.97
N LEU A 216 -6.69 25.71 -10.47
CA LEU A 216 -7.39 26.73 -11.26
C LEU A 216 -8.79 26.95 -10.68
N SER A 217 -8.96 28.01 -9.88
CA SER A 217 -10.23 28.31 -9.21
C SER A 217 -10.73 27.10 -8.37
N LYS A 218 -11.86 26.52 -8.76
CA LYS A 218 -12.47 25.36 -8.10
C LYS A 218 -11.91 24.01 -8.54
N LEU A 219 -11.08 24.00 -9.56
CA LEU A 219 -10.49 22.77 -10.12
C LEU A 219 -9.05 22.61 -9.64
N SER A 220 -8.69 21.39 -9.25
CA SER A 220 -7.30 21.00 -8.99
C SER A 220 -6.97 19.73 -9.76
N LEU A 221 -5.80 19.73 -10.37
CA LEU A 221 -5.18 18.57 -11.01
C LEU A 221 -3.97 18.18 -10.17
N GLU A 222 -3.86 16.91 -9.80
CA GLU A 222 -2.69 16.42 -9.09
C GLU A 222 -2.12 15.20 -9.80
N ALA A 223 -0.80 15.15 -9.89
CA ALA A 223 -0.05 13.98 -10.34
C ALA A 223 0.95 13.58 -9.25
N ARG A 224 1.04 12.30 -8.95
CA ARG A 224 1.95 11.74 -7.95
C ARG A 224 2.60 10.48 -8.50
N GLY A 225 3.90 10.38 -8.38
CA GLY A 225 4.64 9.16 -8.73
C GLY A 225 5.49 8.71 -7.55
N SER A 226 5.55 7.40 -7.29
CA SER A 226 6.47 6.85 -6.31
C SER A 226 7.18 5.61 -6.83
N TYR A 227 8.40 5.41 -6.34
CA TYR A 227 9.20 4.22 -6.61
C TYR A 227 9.76 3.67 -5.31
N ARG A 228 9.51 2.38 -5.06
CA ARG A 228 9.98 1.65 -3.89
C ARG A 228 10.83 0.46 -4.33
N PHE A 229 11.92 0.21 -3.63
CA PHE A 229 12.84 -0.87 -3.93
C PHE A 229 13.48 -1.43 -2.66
N PRO A 230 13.79 -2.74 -2.62
CA PRO A 230 14.44 -3.39 -1.49
C PRO A 230 15.89 -2.93 -1.36
N SER A 231 16.41 -2.90 -0.13
CA SER A 231 17.78 -2.55 0.18
C SER A 231 18.75 -3.72 0.03
N LYS A 232 18.24 -4.94 0.19
CA LYS A 232 19.00 -6.20 0.16
C LYS A 232 18.07 -7.38 -0.11
N GLU A 233 18.66 -8.56 -0.28
CA GLU A 233 17.98 -9.85 -0.28
C GLU A 233 17.49 -10.20 1.14
N GLY A 234 16.45 -11.00 1.23
CA GLY A 234 15.88 -11.53 2.46
C GLY A 234 15.92 -13.05 2.51
N GLU A 235 15.68 -13.58 3.67
CA GLU A 235 15.50 -15.01 3.91
C GLU A 235 14.13 -15.24 4.55
N SER A 236 13.50 -16.36 4.24
CA SER A 236 12.23 -16.78 4.82
C SER A 236 12.11 -18.31 4.78
N ILE A 237 11.03 -18.84 5.31
CA ILE A 237 10.74 -20.27 5.30
C ILE A 237 9.45 -20.55 4.53
N ARG A 238 9.42 -21.70 3.87
CA ARG A 238 8.20 -22.26 3.29
C ARG A 238 7.85 -23.55 3.98
N TRP A 239 6.63 -23.69 4.43
CA TRP A 239 6.11 -24.90 4.98
C TRP A 239 5.73 -25.89 3.88
N GLY A 240 6.26 -27.10 3.97
CA GLY A 240 5.81 -28.27 3.23
C GLY A 240 5.20 -29.29 4.15
N TRP A 241 4.54 -30.27 3.57
CA TRP A 241 3.99 -31.39 4.32
C TRP A 241 4.18 -32.70 3.56
N THR A 242 4.27 -33.79 4.30
CA THR A 242 4.25 -35.15 3.78
C THR A 242 3.20 -35.97 4.50
N LEU A 243 2.55 -36.86 3.78
CA LEU A 243 1.62 -37.82 4.32
C LEU A 243 2.22 -39.22 4.22
N TYR A 244 2.39 -39.87 5.35
CA TYR A 244 2.84 -41.27 5.41
C TYR A 244 1.78 -42.09 6.13
N GLY A 245 0.98 -42.88 5.39
CA GLY A 245 -0.21 -43.53 5.92
C GLY A 245 -1.22 -42.51 6.41
N SER A 246 -1.54 -42.52 7.71
CA SER A 246 -2.41 -41.52 8.36
C SER A 246 -1.65 -40.42 9.12
N THR A 247 -0.33 -40.39 9.02
CA THR A 247 0.49 -39.46 9.78
C THR A 247 0.91 -38.29 8.91
N PHE A 248 0.58 -37.07 9.33
CA PHE A 248 1.04 -35.83 8.71
C PHE A 248 2.31 -35.34 9.38
N SER A 249 3.30 -35.01 8.58
CA SER A 249 4.54 -34.37 9.03
C SER A 249 4.74 -33.07 8.28
N TYR A 250 5.10 -32.02 9.02
CA TYR A 250 5.45 -30.71 8.46
C TYR A 250 6.96 -30.54 8.44
N TYR A 251 7.45 -29.89 7.43
CA TYR A 251 8.85 -29.50 7.33
C TYR A 251 8.96 -28.07 6.82
N SER A 252 9.99 -27.36 7.26
CA SER A 252 10.28 -26.01 6.80
C SER A 252 11.47 -26.04 5.84
N ASN A 253 11.32 -25.38 4.71
CA ASN A 253 12.39 -25.17 3.75
C ASN A 253 12.78 -23.70 3.77
N PRO A 254 14.03 -23.36 4.14
CA PRO A 254 14.52 -22.00 3.99
C PRO A 254 14.66 -21.65 2.51
N TYR A 255 14.43 -20.39 2.19
CA TYR A 255 14.66 -19.85 0.86
C TYR A 255 15.09 -18.39 0.94
N SER A 256 15.89 -17.97 -0.04
CA SER A 256 16.26 -16.57 -0.24
C SER A 256 15.31 -15.91 -1.23
N TYR A 257 15.11 -14.60 -1.09
CA TYR A 257 14.26 -13.84 -1.99
C TYR A 257 14.71 -12.39 -2.09
N LEU A 258 14.34 -11.77 -3.19
CA LEU A 258 14.41 -10.32 -3.36
C LEU A 258 12.99 -9.82 -3.61
N PRO A 259 12.43 -8.97 -2.72
CA PRO A 259 11.12 -8.39 -2.95
C PRO A 259 11.05 -7.59 -4.25
N ASP A 260 9.88 -7.52 -4.84
CA ASP A 260 9.65 -6.72 -6.04
C ASP A 260 9.88 -5.24 -5.79
N ARG A 261 10.32 -4.56 -6.84
CA ARG A 261 10.29 -3.11 -6.93
C ARG A 261 8.86 -2.68 -7.28
N LEU A 262 8.42 -1.58 -6.73
CA LEU A 262 7.07 -1.05 -6.94
C LEU A 262 7.13 0.36 -7.50
N LEU A 263 6.61 0.55 -8.70
CA LEU A 263 6.29 1.84 -9.28
C LEU A 263 4.79 2.12 -9.10
N THR A 264 4.45 3.29 -8.57
CA THR A 264 3.06 3.77 -8.56
C THR A 264 2.94 5.12 -9.22
N ILE A 265 1.87 5.32 -9.97
CA ILE A 265 1.51 6.61 -10.56
C ILE A 265 0.04 6.86 -10.23
N ASN A 266 -0.23 8.04 -9.68
CA ASN A 266 -1.59 8.49 -9.39
C ASN A 266 -1.81 9.83 -10.09
N GLY A 267 -2.93 9.97 -10.77
CA GLY A 267 -3.43 11.23 -11.30
C GLY A 267 -4.81 11.50 -10.75
N SER A 268 -5.08 12.70 -10.27
CA SER A 268 -6.39 13.06 -9.74
C SER A 268 -6.90 14.38 -10.26
N ILE A 269 -8.22 14.46 -10.39
CA ILE A 269 -8.96 15.65 -10.71
C ILE A 269 -9.92 15.90 -9.56
N HIS A 270 -9.82 17.07 -8.92
CA HIS A 270 -10.70 17.49 -7.83
C HIS A 270 -11.51 18.71 -8.26
N TYR A 271 -12.78 18.70 -7.94
CA TYR A 271 -13.68 19.83 -8.15
C TYR A 271 -14.33 20.24 -6.83
N GLN A 272 -14.10 21.47 -6.41
CA GLN A 272 -14.71 22.06 -5.23
C GLN A 272 -16.17 22.42 -5.49
N ALA A 273 -17.10 21.55 -5.11
CA ALA A 273 -18.52 21.80 -5.26
C ALA A 273 -19.03 22.82 -4.22
N ALA A 274 -18.53 22.75 -2.98
CA ALA A 274 -18.78 23.72 -1.90
C ALA A 274 -17.51 23.94 -1.08
N GLY A 275 -17.50 24.90 -0.17
CA GLY A 275 -16.33 25.14 0.70
C GLY A 275 -15.96 23.97 1.63
N TRP A 276 -16.90 23.07 1.85
CA TRP A 276 -16.79 21.90 2.72
C TRP A 276 -16.94 20.56 1.98
N PHE A 277 -17.13 20.60 0.65
CA PHE A 277 -17.42 19.42 -0.16
C PHE A 277 -16.71 19.45 -1.51
N ASP A 278 -15.88 18.47 -1.75
CA ASP A 278 -15.16 18.25 -3.00
C ASP A 278 -15.55 16.89 -3.59
N ILE A 279 -15.64 16.80 -4.90
CA ILE A 279 -15.74 15.55 -5.66
C ILE A 279 -14.43 15.33 -6.41
N PHE A 280 -14.02 14.07 -6.56
CA PHE A 280 -12.80 13.77 -7.28
C PHE A 280 -12.86 12.45 -8.05
N ILE A 281 -11.94 12.33 -8.99
CA ILE A 281 -11.65 11.09 -9.69
C ILE A 281 -10.15 10.90 -9.65
N ASN A 282 -9.70 9.78 -9.07
CA ASN A 282 -8.32 9.33 -9.12
C ASN A 282 -8.15 8.27 -10.22
N ASN A 283 -6.99 8.26 -10.86
CA ASN A 283 -6.49 7.16 -11.66
C ASN A 283 -5.24 6.64 -10.98
N TYR A 284 -5.24 5.38 -10.58
CA TYR A 284 -4.14 4.75 -9.91
C TYR A 284 -3.56 3.64 -10.77
N TYR A 285 -2.28 3.73 -11.07
CA TYR A 285 -1.51 2.71 -11.76
C TYR A 285 -0.41 2.20 -10.87
N TYR A 286 -0.24 0.88 -10.78
CA TYR A 286 0.96 0.30 -10.22
C TYR A 286 1.59 -0.73 -11.14
N LYS A 287 2.89 -0.93 -10.97
CA LYS A 287 3.69 -1.95 -11.64
C LYS A 287 4.70 -2.49 -10.65
N THR A 288 4.77 -3.84 -10.54
CA THR A 288 5.85 -4.53 -9.83
C THR A 288 6.83 -5.12 -10.82
N SER A 289 8.10 -5.24 -10.45
CA SER A 289 9.12 -5.85 -11.30
C SER A 289 10.40 -6.22 -10.56
N SER A 290 11.15 -7.15 -11.12
CA SER A 290 12.53 -7.48 -10.78
C SER A 290 12.78 -8.13 -9.40
N GLY A 291 11.76 -8.71 -8.77
CA GLY A 291 11.93 -9.60 -7.64
C GLY A 291 12.25 -11.03 -8.08
N TRP A 292 12.73 -11.84 -7.16
CA TRP A 292 12.95 -13.27 -7.39
C TRP A 292 12.87 -14.04 -6.07
N THR A 293 12.66 -15.34 -6.20
CA THR A 293 12.68 -16.31 -5.11
C THR A 293 13.59 -17.47 -5.49
N GLU A 294 14.46 -17.90 -4.59
CA GLU A 294 15.41 -19.00 -4.82
C GLU A 294 15.00 -20.22 -4.00
N TYR A 295 14.81 -21.33 -4.72
CA TYR A 295 14.58 -22.64 -4.12
C TYR A 295 15.59 -23.65 -4.66
N TYR A 296 16.26 -24.40 -3.78
CA TYR A 296 17.21 -25.44 -4.16
C TYR A 296 18.21 -24.95 -5.23
N ASP A 297 18.85 -23.82 -4.97
CA ASP A 297 19.85 -23.16 -5.86
C ASP A 297 19.30 -22.68 -7.20
N ASN A 298 17.99 -22.69 -7.39
CA ASN A 298 17.35 -22.15 -8.59
C ASN A 298 16.62 -20.83 -8.29
N LYS A 299 16.97 -19.78 -9.04
CA LYS A 299 16.32 -18.47 -8.96
C LYS A 299 15.14 -18.39 -9.91
N TYR A 300 13.97 -18.11 -9.37
CA TYR A 300 12.73 -17.91 -10.11
C TYR A 300 12.36 -16.43 -10.05
N ALA A 301 12.29 -15.78 -11.22
CA ALA A 301 11.82 -14.40 -11.30
C ALA A 301 10.34 -14.32 -10.90
N ASN A 302 9.99 -13.33 -10.09
CA ASN A 302 8.59 -13.05 -9.83
C ASN A 302 7.91 -12.49 -11.08
N PRO A 303 6.66 -12.86 -11.38
CA PRO A 303 5.95 -12.31 -12.52
C PRO A 303 5.75 -10.80 -12.35
N GLU A 304 5.92 -10.06 -13.44
CA GLU A 304 5.61 -8.64 -13.47
C GLU A 304 4.10 -8.44 -13.33
N SER A 305 3.67 -7.67 -12.36
CA SER A 305 2.25 -7.33 -12.15
C SER A 305 1.97 -5.87 -12.47
N LYS A 306 0.83 -5.62 -13.10
CA LYS A 306 0.34 -4.27 -13.42
C LYS A 306 -1.14 -4.16 -13.11
N LEU A 307 -1.58 -3.00 -12.66
CA LEU A 307 -3.00 -2.70 -12.50
C LEU A 307 -3.25 -1.21 -12.75
N LEU A 308 -4.30 -0.92 -13.50
CA LEU A 308 -4.86 0.41 -13.66
C LEU A 308 -6.26 0.43 -13.05
N THR A 309 -6.50 1.38 -12.16
CA THR A 309 -7.75 1.55 -11.43
C THR A 309 -8.27 2.96 -11.60
N ILE A 310 -9.59 3.12 -11.68
CA ILE A 310 -10.28 4.41 -11.56
C ILE A 310 -11.01 4.46 -10.22
N GLU A 311 -10.92 5.60 -9.53
CA GLU A 311 -11.40 5.76 -8.16
C GLU A 311 -12.22 7.06 -8.02
N PRO A 312 -13.52 7.05 -8.42
CA PRO A 312 -14.42 8.16 -8.12
C PRO A 312 -14.67 8.25 -6.62
N GLY A 313 -14.73 9.47 -6.10
CA GLY A 313 -14.93 9.71 -4.69
C GLY A 313 -15.31 11.12 -4.33
N PHE A 314 -15.40 11.37 -3.04
CA PHE A 314 -15.66 12.69 -2.49
C PHE A 314 -14.87 12.92 -1.19
N GLU A 315 -14.67 14.19 -0.88
CA GLU A 315 -14.14 14.70 0.38
C GLU A 315 -15.20 15.54 1.06
N LEU A 316 -15.42 15.28 2.34
CA LEU A 316 -16.39 15.99 3.18
C LEU A 316 -15.67 16.52 4.42
N GLN A 317 -15.56 17.84 4.55
CA GLN A 317 -15.05 18.48 5.75
C GLN A 317 -16.19 18.67 6.77
N ILE A 318 -16.22 17.82 7.81
CA ILE A 318 -17.24 17.82 8.86
C ILE A 318 -16.99 18.98 9.84
N SER A 319 -15.73 19.24 10.14
CA SER A 319 -15.29 20.32 11.02
C SER A 319 -13.91 20.83 10.57
N PRO A 320 -13.42 21.93 11.12
CA PRO A 320 -12.06 22.41 10.83
C PRO A 320 -10.97 21.34 10.98
N SER A 321 -11.17 20.44 11.95
CA SER A 321 -10.19 19.40 12.28
C SER A 321 -10.50 18.02 11.69
N ILE A 322 -11.69 17.81 11.14
CA ILE A 322 -12.14 16.47 10.72
C ILE A 322 -12.61 16.49 9.27
N THR A 323 -11.99 15.66 8.47
CA THR A 323 -12.34 15.45 7.07
C THR A 323 -12.55 13.95 6.81
N ILE A 324 -13.59 13.61 6.05
CA ILE A 324 -13.83 12.27 5.53
C ILE A 324 -13.52 12.24 4.04
N TYR A 325 -12.75 11.24 3.61
CA TYR A 325 -12.56 10.88 2.21
C TYR A 325 -13.23 9.54 1.97
N GLN A 326 -13.99 9.43 0.89
CA GLN A 326 -14.55 8.15 0.49
C GLN A 326 -14.45 7.97 -1.01
N TYR A 327 -14.02 6.79 -1.46
CA TYR A 327 -13.99 6.43 -2.87
C TYR A 327 -14.19 4.94 -3.10
N ALA A 328 -14.59 4.59 -4.33
CA ALA A 328 -14.72 3.24 -4.82
C ALA A 328 -13.67 2.99 -5.90
N GLY A 329 -12.96 1.84 -5.83
CA GLY A 329 -11.96 1.46 -6.82
C GLY A 329 -12.50 0.43 -7.81
N PHE A 330 -12.41 0.76 -9.10
CA PHE A 330 -12.79 -0.11 -10.22
C PHE A 330 -11.55 -0.36 -11.08
N GLN A 331 -11.24 -1.62 -11.33
CA GLN A 331 -10.12 -2.00 -12.17
C GLN A 331 -10.48 -1.86 -13.64
N LEU A 332 -9.64 -1.19 -14.39
CA LEU A 332 -9.78 -0.97 -15.82
C LEU A 332 -8.97 -1.98 -16.64
N SER A 333 -7.76 -2.29 -16.21
CA SER A 333 -6.88 -3.27 -16.86
C SER A 333 -5.80 -3.76 -15.89
N GLY A 334 -5.20 -4.91 -16.18
CA GLY A 334 -4.11 -5.47 -15.38
C GLY A 334 -3.41 -6.63 -16.08
N THR A 335 -2.31 -7.10 -15.49
CA THR A 335 -1.62 -8.36 -15.85
C THR A 335 -1.07 -9.00 -14.58
N SER A 336 -1.17 -10.32 -14.47
CA SER A 336 -0.67 -11.13 -13.34
C SER A 336 -1.04 -10.54 -11.97
N THR A 337 -2.28 -10.08 -11.81
CA THR A 337 -2.72 -9.37 -10.60
C THR A 337 -4.18 -9.58 -10.30
N ASP A 338 -4.53 -9.47 -9.03
CA ASP A 338 -5.92 -9.46 -8.60
C ASP A 338 -6.65 -8.20 -9.06
N ALA A 339 -7.95 -8.34 -9.31
CA ALA A 339 -8.84 -7.26 -9.70
C ALA A 339 -9.95 -7.05 -8.64
N PRO A 340 -9.63 -6.59 -7.43
CA PRO A 340 -10.63 -6.38 -6.39
C PRO A 340 -11.44 -5.11 -6.67
N PHE A 341 -12.78 -5.21 -6.61
CA PHE A 341 -13.56 -4.03 -6.32
C PHE A 341 -13.35 -3.65 -4.86
N TYR A 342 -13.18 -2.37 -4.56
CA TYR A 342 -13.04 -1.94 -3.17
C TYR A 342 -13.70 -0.60 -2.89
N LEU A 343 -14.06 -0.44 -1.62
CA LEU A 343 -14.47 0.84 -1.02
C LEU A 343 -13.41 1.24 0.00
N LEU A 344 -13.01 2.50 -0.02
CA LEU A 344 -12.10 3.06 0.97
C LEU A 344 -12.76 4.27 1.63
N THR A 345 -12.71 4.28 2.95
CA THR A 345 -13.11 5.43 3.77
C THR A 345 -11.92 5.84 4.62
N THR A 346 -11.54 7.11 4.56
CA THR A 346 -10.47 7.69 5.39
C THR A 346 -11.07 8.78 6.27
N LEU A 347 -10.78 8.70 7.56
CA LEU A 347 -10.99 9.78 8.51
C LEU A 347 -9.67 10.49 8.72
N SER A 348 -9.62 11.76 8.38
CA SER A 348 -8.46 12.63 8.57
C SER A 348 -8.71 13.58 9.72
N PHE A 349 -7.80 13.60 10.66
CA PHE A 349 -7.80 14.51 11.78
C PHE A 349 -6.62 15.48 11.68
N ASN A 350 -6.89 16.79 11.64
CA ASN A 350 -5.91 17.85 11.48
C ASN A 350 -5.96 18.78 12.69
N MET A 351 -4.81 19.12 13.27
CA MET A 351 -4.70 20.07 14.37
C MET A 351 -3.40 20.85 14.33
N PHE A 352 -3.38 21.97 15.00
CA PHE A 352 -2.16 22.62 15.47
C PHE A 352 -2.03 22.34 16.97
N PRO A 353 -1.16 21.42 17.41
CA PRO A 353 -0.96 21.21 18.83
C PRO A 353 -0.48 22.50 19.48
N PHE A 354 -1.06 22.79 20.65
CA PHE A 354 -0.70 23.97 21.43
C PHE A 354 0.64 23.77 22.15
N PHE A 355 1.72 23.65 21.37
CA PHE A 355 3.04 23.84 21.96
C PHE A 355 3.26 25.35 22.10
N LYS A 356 3.31 25.79 23.34
CA LYS A 356 3.72 27.15 23.70
C LYS A 356 5.20 27.36 23.43
#